data_88237072be1180b20b7ceae86f3d62f8
#
_entry.id   88237072be1180b20b7ceae86f3d62f8
#
_cell.length_a   1.000
_cell.length_b   1.000
_cell.length_c   1.000
_cell.angle_alpha   90.00
_cell.angle_beta   90.00
_cell.angle_gamma   90.00
#
_symmetry.space_group_name_H-M   'P 1'
#
loop_
_entity.id
_entity.type
_entity.pdbx_description
1 polymer ?
#
loop_
_entity_poly.entity_id
_entity_poly.type
_entity_poly.pdbx_seq_one_letter_code
_entity_poly.pdbx_strand_id
1 'polypeptide(L)'
;MNIPMKRKMKWMAAAFVLLLGVAPVPTRAQSQDFKLGQSLEREYAVLREVAQSYVDTVDFDKMIIAGVRAMLATLDPYTVYISEEEGEDFELLTTGNYGGVGALIRKAPGEGVRIIEPYENSPAAKFGLLPGDTIIEIDGIPVYDETSEQSSGRMKGQPGTDVRFKVVKGRTKDTVDVVVTRERIHVSDITYAGIYRDDIGYIQLTGFTAKLSEEFKEQVLKLKEAGAKRLVIDLRDNGGGVMDEAIEIVSLFVPKGTLVVSSKGRVSELNREYRTSSAPVDTLLPLLVMVNGNSASASEITAGALQDLGRATIAGTRSFGKGLIQSIRPMPYNTQLKLTTAKYYTPSGRCVQAIDYSNRHEDGTLDKDANGGIAPDIEVEGHPFSRPTVSLVYYDILGSYAIEYFNKHAAIDRDFHLTEAEYEDFVQYAATQEFDARSAAQTALDRLVEAAKAEDLYDNFKVEIEALQKKVNMEKADILRAKKAEILPLVEQEIVTCYYFNRASVPIALRYDEQLREAVDKWLAK
;
A
#
# COMPACT_ATOMS: atom_id res chain seq x y z
N MET A 1 16.60 88.35 50.19
CA MET A 1 15.48 87.43 50.40
C MET A 1 15.81 86.12 49.63
N ASN A 2 16.29 85.09 50.36
CA ASN A 2 16.84 83.84 49.82
C ASN A 2 15.73 82.88 49.42
N ILE A 3 15.72 82.48 48.17
CA ILE A 3 14.89 81.38 47.68
C ILE A 3 15.76 80.13 47.64
N PRO A 4 15.41 79.08 48.35
CA PRO A 4 16.29 77.91 48.54
C PRO A 4 16.44 77.05 47.28
N MET A 5 17.68 76.74 46.97
CA MET A 5 18.21 75.98 45.85
C MET A 5 17.68 74.47 45.76
N LYS A 6 16.82 74.07 46.65
CA LYS A 6 16.28 72.67 46.71
C LYS A 6 15.14 72.38 45.72
N ARG A 7 14.59 73.37 45.04
CA ARG A 7 13.46 73.20 44.14
C ARG A 7 13.81 72.93 42.67
N LYS A 8 15.05 73.23 42.25
CA LYS A 8 15.54 73.00 40.89
C LYS A 8 16.03 71.57 40.67
N MET A 9 16.42 70.88 41.76
CA MET A 9 16.93 69.48 41.65
C MET A 9 15.87 68.44 41.53
N LYS A 10 14.62 68.75 41.91
CA LYS A 10 13.50 67.82 41.73
C LYS A 10 12.91 67.74 40.29
N TRP A 11 13.12 68.82 39.51
CA TRP A 11 12.68 68.85 38.11
C TRP A 11 13.69 68.22 37.15
N MET A 12 14.93 68.16 37.46
CA MET A 12 15.95 67.48 36.66
C MET A 12 15.88 65.92 36.89
N ALA A 13 15.52 65.51 38.09
CA ALA A 13 15.31 64.03 38.35
C ALA A 13 14.06 63.51 37.69
N ALA A 14 12.98 64.34 37.55
CA ALA A 14 11.74 63.90 36.85
C ALA A 14 11.89 63.83 35.31
N ALA A 15 12.77 64.69 34.72
CA ALA A 15 13.07 64.66 33.29
C ALA A 15 14.02 63.50 32.92
N PHE A 16 14.83 62.96 33.83
CA PHE A 16 15.72 61.82 33.58
C PHE A 16 15.03 60.49 33.74
N VAL A 17 13.93 60.40 34.50
CA VAL A 17 13.11 59.20 34.65
C VAL A 17 12.15 59.03 33.45
N LEU A 18 11.80 60.10 32.73
CA LEU A 18 10.96 60.03 31.52
C LEU A 18 11.73 59.69 30.23
N LEU A 19 13.07 59.73 30.24
CA LEU A 19 13.93 59.39 29.10
C LEU A 19 14.43 57.92 29.16
N LEU A 20 14.23 57.21 30.29
CA LEU A 20 14.58 55.78 30.44
C LEU A 20 13.42 54.83 30.17
N GLY A 21 12.26 55.36 29.79
CA GLY A 21 11.03 54.57 29.60
C GLY A 21 10.71 54.14 28.17
N VAL A 22 11.57 54.42 27.19
CA VAL A 22 11.42 53.90 25.82
C VAL A 22 12.61 53.00 25.50
N ALA A 23 12.78 51.96 26.29
CA ALA A 23 13.47 50.80 25.77
C ALA A 23 12.60 50.26 24.61
N PRO A 24 13.15 49.96 23.43
CA PRO A 24 12.38 49.27 22.39
C PRO A 24 11.89 47.98 23.03
N VAL A 25 10.56 47.88 23.23
CA VAL A 25 9.92 46.62 23.56
C VAL A 25 10.35 45.67 22.43
N PRO A 26 11.09 44.60 22.73
CA PRO A 26 11.44 43.64 21.69
C PRO A 26 10.10 43.25 21.04
N THR A 27 9.98 43.48 19.75
CA THR A 27 8.88 42.97 18.96
C THR A 27 8.85 41.46 19.18
N ARG A 28 8.05 41.01 20.15
CA ARG A 28 7.78 39.56 20.35
C ARG A 28 7.41 39.04 19.00
N ALA A 29 8.17 38.09 18.48
CA ALA A 29 7.73 37.30 17.36
C ALA A 29 6.28 36.88 17.62
N GLN A 30 5.36 37.22 16.72
CA GLN A 30 3.93 36.93 16.88
C GLN A 30 3.79 35.46 17.25
N SER A 31 3.10 35.17 18.36
CA SER A 31 2.95 33.79 18.81
C SER A 31 2.29 32.97 17.69
N GLN A 32 2.60 31.68 17.62
CA GLN A 32 1.95 30.79 16.63
C GLN A 32 0.43 30.86 16.73
N ASP A 33 -0.12 31.00 17.95
CA ASP A 33 -1.56 31.13 18.19
C ASP A 33 -2.15 32.40 17.59
N PHE A 34 -1.41 33.51 17.64
CA PHE A 34 -1.85 34.75 17.01
C PHE A 34 -1.89 34.64 15.48
N LYS A 35 -0.88 34.02 14.87
CA LYS A 35 -0.85 33.77 13.42
C LYS A 35 -1.96 32.81 12.99
N LEU A 36 -2.22 31.78 13.78
CA LEU A 36 -3.33 30.85 13.56
C LEU A 36 -4.67 31.59 13.60
N GLY A 37 -4.90 32.44 14.63
CA GLY A 37 -6.12 33.24 14.76
C GLY A 37 -6.36 34.14 13.55
N GLN A 38 -5.32 34.85 13.07
CA GLN A 38 -5.43 35.69 11.86
C GLN A 38 -5.74 34.87 10.59
N SER A 39 -5.20 33.65 10.49
CA SER A 39 -5.44 32.78 9.34
C SER A 39 -6.89 32.26 9.34
N LEU A 40 -7.40 31.84 10.49
CA LEU A 40 -8.79 31.40 10.65
C LEU A 40 -9.78 32.54 10.36
N GLU A 41 -9.47 33.79 10.78
CA GLU A 41 -10.31 34.97 10.49
C GLU A 41 -10.40 35.22 8.98
N ARG A 42 -9.28 35.11 8.26
CA ARG A 42 -9.25 35.24 6.79
C ARG A 42 -10.04 34.15 6.10
N GLU A 43 -9.86 32.89 6.52
CA GLU A 43 -10.59 31.76 5.97
C GLU A 43 -12.10 31.92 6.16
N TYR A 44 -12.51 32.27 7.38
CA TYR A 44 -13.92 32.53 7.66
C TYR A 44 -14.50 33.69 6.82
N ALA A 45 -13.74 34.78 6.63
CA ALA A 45 -14.18 35.90 5.80
C ALA A 45 -14.38 35.48 4.34
N VAL A 46 -13.50 34.64 3.79
CA VAL A 46 -13.64 34.08 2.42
C VAL A 46 -14.87 33.19 2.32
N LEU A 47 -15.05 32.25 3.26
CA LEU A 47 -16.20 31.35 3.29
C LEU A 47 -17.52 32.13 3.37
N ARG A 48 -17.58 33.17 4.20
CA ARG A 48 -18.74 34.05 4.34
C ARG A 48 -19.05 34.78 3.04
N GLU A 49 -18.05 35.32 2.35
CA GLU A 49 -18.24 36.01 1.07
C GLU A 49 -18.74 35.06 -0.01
N VAL A 50 -18.17 33.84 -0.08
CA VAL A 50 -18.67 32.79 -0.99
C VAL A 50 -20.11 32.46 -0.69
N ALA A 51 -20.49 32.29 0.59
CA ALA A 51 -21.85 31.98 0.99
C ALA A 51 -22.88 33.07 0.61
N GLN A 52 -22.43 34.33 0.57
CA GLN A 52 -23.28 35.48 0.30
C GLN A 52 -23.35 35.87 -1.17
N SER A 53 -22.27 35.67 -1.91
CA SER A 53 -22.09 36.33 -3.21
C SER A 53 -21.81 35.37 -4.36
N TYR A 54 -21.56 34.09 -4.11
CA TYR A 54 -21.29 33.13 -5.20
C TYR A 54 -22.54 32.91 -6.06
N VAL A 55 -22.36 32.79 -7.37
CA VAL A 55 -23.44 32.74 -8.35
C VAL A 55 -24.35 31.51 -8.23
N ASP A 56 -23.78 30.37 -7.82
CA ASP A 56 -24.50 29.10 -7.68
C ASP A 56 -24.55 28.63 -6.22
N THR A 57 -25.36 27.60 -5.93
CA THR A 57 -25.38 26.94 -4.63
C THR A 57 -24.07 26.21 -4.36
N VAL A 58 -23.54 26.38 -3.14
CA VAL A 58 -22.25 25.79 -2.72
C VAL A 58 -22.52 24.68 -1.70
N ASP A 59 -21.92 23.52 -1.94
CA ASP A 59 -21.79 22.45 -0.96
C ASP A 59 -20.58 22.77 -0.06
N PHE A 60 -20.87 23.39 1.10
CA PHE A 60 -19.83 23.80 2.03
C PHE A 60 -19.08 22.63 2.66
N ASP A 61 -19.72 21.49 2.88
CA ASP A 61 -19.06 20.33 3.45
C ASP A 61 -17.97 19.81 2.51
N LYS A 62 -18.29 19.64 1.23
CA LYS A 62 -17.30 19.27 0.21
C LYS A 62 -16.19 20.29 0.08
N MET A 63 -16.53 21.58 0.08
CA MET A 63 -15.53 22.65 -0.08
C MET A 63 -14.58 22.69 1.12
N ILE A 64 -15.08 22.59 2.35
CA ILE A 64 -14.27 22.60 3.57
C ILE A 64 -13.40 21.35 3.64
N ILE A 65 -13.93 20.15 3.36
CA ILE A 65 -13.15 18.92 3.33
C ILE A 65 -12.01 19.00 2.31
N ALA A 66 -12.28 19.53 1.11
CA ALA A 66 -11.26 19.77 0.09
C ALA A 66 -10.15 20.73 0.59
N GLY A 67 -10.54 21.81 1.26
CA GLY A 67 -9.62 22.77 1.89
C GLY A 67 -8.75 22.12 2.98
N VAL A 68 -9.38 21.36 3.88
CA VAL A 68 -8.66 20.62 4.94
C VAL A 68 -7.64 19.64 4.34
N ARG A 69 -8.05 18.87 3.34
CA ARG A 69 -7.14 17.93 2.65
C ARG A 69 -5.96 18.65 1.98
N ALA A 70 -6.21 19.78 1.31
CA ALA A 70 -5.16 20.59 0.70
C ALA A 70 -4.20 21.16 1.74
N MET A 71 -4.68 21.65 2.88
CA MET A 71 -3.83 22.12 3.98
C MET A 71 -2.96 21.00 4.54
N LEU A 72 -3.52 19.82 4.81
CA LEU A 72 -2.77 18.69 5.36
C LEU A 72 -1.71 18.17 4.39
N ALA A 73 -1.99 18.16 3.08
CA ALA A 73 -1.04 17.76 2.04
C ALA A 73 0.22 18.64 1.98
N THR A 74 0.19 19.86 2.56
CA THR A 74 1.39 20.70 2.69
C THR A 74 2.38 20.19 3.74
N LEU A 75 1.96 19.32 4.65
CA LEU A 75 2.79 18.76 5.73
C LEU A 75 3.57 17.54 5.23
N ASP A 76 2.84 16.47 4.91
CA ASP A 76 3.35 15.20 4.40
C ASP A 76 2.19 14.39 3.77
N PRO A 77 2.46 13.33 3.00
CA PRO A 77 1.40 12.54 2.34
C PRO A 77 0.66 11.59 3.28
N TYR A 78 1.05 11.47 4.55
CA TYR A 78 0.50 10.52 5.52
C TYR A 78 -0.43 11.18 6.53
N THR A 79 -0.35 12.52 6.64
CA THR A 79 -1.27 13.31 7.47
C THR A 79 -2.55 13.57 6.68
N VAL A 80 -3.62 12.83 7.04
CA VAL A 80 -4.87 12.85 6.28
C VAL A 80 -6.09 12.97 7.19
N TYR A 81 -7.12 13.64 6.67
CA TYR A 81 -8.44 13.70 7.25
C TYR A 81 -9.28 12.55 6.71
N ILE A 82 -9.91 11.80 7.61
CA ILE A 82 -10.74 10.64 7.33
C ILE A 82 -12.18 11.05 7.63
N SER A 83 -13.03 11.07 6.62
CA SER A 83 -14.45 11.35 6.77
C SER A 83 -15.18 10.16 7.41
N GLU A 84 -16.44 10.36 7.84
CA GLU A 84 -17.27 9.29 8.37
C GLU A 84 -17.45 8.16 7.35
N GLU A 85 -17.62 8.49 6.07
CA GLU A 85 -17.78 7.54 4.98
C GLU A 85 -16.52 6.69 4.74
N GLU A 86 -15.33 7.26 4.96
CA GLU A 86 -14.04 6.57 4.82
C GLU A 86 -13.67 5.75 6.07
N GLY A 87 -14.44 5.86 7.14
CA GLY A 87 -14.17 5.21 8.43
C GLY A 87 -14.15 3.68 8.34
N GLU A 88 -15.06 3.07 7.57
CA GLU A 88 -15.11 1.61 7.38
C GLU A 88 -13.88 1.07 6.64
N ASP A 89 -13.42 1.78 5.59
CA ASP A 89 -12.22 1.40 4.85
C ASP A 89 -10.97 1.54 5.74
N PHE A 90 -10.96 2.56 6.59
CA PHE A 90 -9.88 2.74 7.56
C PHE A 90 -9.89 1.65 8.65
N GLU A 91 -11.08 1.19 9.10
CA GLU A 91 -11.21 0.06 10.02
C GLU A 91 -10.66 -1.23 9.37
N LEU A 92 -10.98 -1.49 8.12
CA LEU A 92 -10.43 -2.62 7.37
C LEU A 92 -8.89 -2.57 7.34
N LEU A 93 -8.30 -1.43 7.00
CA LEU A 93 -6.84 -1.25 6.91
C LEU A 93 -6.11 -1.41 8.25
N THR A 94 -6.80 -1.22 9.37
CA THR A 94 -6.20 -1.29 10.71
C THR A 94 -6.50 -2.59 11.43
N THR A 95 -7.67 -3.19 11.20
CA THR A 95 -8.12 -4.39 11.90
C THR A 95 -8.19 -5.64 11.03
N GLY A 96 -8.12 -5.49 9.72
CA GLY A 96 -8.36 -6.58 8.77
C GLY A 96 -9.81 -7.05 8.71
N ASN A 97 -10.76 -6.32 9.35
CA ASN A 97 -12.14 -6.73 9.46
C ASN A 97 -13.09 -5.72 8.81
N TYR A 98 -14.15 -6.23 8.17
CA TYR A 98 -15.27 -5.44 7.68
C TYR A 98 -16.57 -6.25 7.67
N GLY A 99 -17.70 -5.58 7.63
CA GLY A 99 -19.00 -6.24 7.40
C GLY A 99 -19.31 -6.34 5.91
N GLY A 100 -19.64 -7.54 5.42
CA GLY A 100 -19.92 -7.69 3.99
C GLY A 100 -20.08 -9.14 3.54
N VAL A 101 -19.96 -9.36 2.24
CA VAL A 101 -20.13 -10.69 1.62
C VAL A 101 -18.82 -11.47 1.44
N GLY A 102 -17.67 -10.81 1.44
CA GLY A 102 -16.35 -11.45 1.35
C GLY A 102 -16.04 -11.96 -0.04
N ALA A 103 -15.78 -11.05 -0.98
CA ALA A 103 -15.31 -11.39 -2.32
C ALA A 103 -14.39 -10.29 -2.87
N LEU A 104 -13.38 -10.70 -3.63
CA LEU A 104 -12.65 -9.82 -4.52
C LEU A 104 -13.47 -9.62 -5.79
N ILE A 105 -13.69 -8.38 -6.17
CA ILE A 105 -14.51 -8.00 -7.32
C ILE A 105 -13.74 -7.13 -8.30
N ARG A 106 -14.19 -7.14 -9.53
CA ARG A 106 -13.76 -6.21 -10.58
C ARG A 106 -14.96 -5.65 -11.32
N LYS A 107 -14.89 -4.39 -11.72
CA LYS A 107 -15.92 -3.73 -12.48
C LYS A 107 -15.30 -2.84 -13.57
N ALA A 108 -15.66 -3.10 -14.81
CA ALA A 108 -15.38 -2.19 -15.93
C ALA A 108 -16.57 -1.24 -16.15
N PRO A 109 -16.34 -0.03 -16.69
CA PRO A 109 -17.41 0.91 -17.04
C PRO A 109 -18.46 0.28 -17.97
N GLY A 110 -19.74 0.42 -17.62
CA GLY A 110 -20.85 -0.14 -18.40
C GLY A 110 -21.06 -1.65 -18.24
N GLU A 111 -20.26 -2.33 -17.42
CA GLU A 111 -20.40 -3.76 -17.11
C GLU A 111 -21.01 -3.98 -15.72
N GLY A 112 -21.42 -5.23 -15.44
CA GLY A 112 -21.75 -5.68 -14.10
C GLY A 112 -20.50 -5.85 -13.22
N VAL A 113 -20.72 -6.18 -11.95
CA VAL A 113 -19.65 -6.49 -11.00
C VAL A 113 -19.26 -7.95 -11.15
N ARG A 114 -18.06 -8.21 -11.64
CA ARG A 114 -17.52 -9.58 -11.80
C ARG A 114 -16.88 -10.05 -10.50
N ILE A 115 -17.26 -11.26 -10.06
CA ILE A 115 -16.57 -11.94 -8.97
C ILE A 115 -15.26 -12.49 -9.52
N ILE A 116 -14.15 -12.04 -8.95
CA ILE A 116 -12.82 -12.58 -9.25
C ILE A 116 -12.54 -13.77 -8.33
N GLU A 117 -12.77 -13.57 -7.03
CA GLU A 117 -12.56 -14.59 -6.02
C GLU A 117 -13.53 -14.36 -4.85
N PRO A 118 -14.41 -15.31 -4.49
CA PRO A 118 -15.05 -15.31 -3.19
C PRO A 118 -14.00 -15.72 -2.15
N TYR A 119 -13.91 -15.03 -1.00
CA TYR A 119 -12.94 -15.41 0.03
C TYR A 119 -13.31 -16.77 0.65
N GLU A 120 -12.30 -17.54 1.01
CA GLU A 120 -12.48 -18.85 1.64
C GLU A 120 -13.36 -18.72 2.90
N ASN A 121 -14.38 -19.58 3.02
CA ASN A 121 -15.37 -19.57 4.11
C ASN A 121 -16.24 -18.29 4.22
N SER A 122 -16.17 -17.37 3.26
CA SER A 122 -17.02 -16.17 3.25
C SER A 122 -18.49 -16.46 2.91
N PRO A 123 -19.41 -15.53 3.20
CA PRO A 123 -20.79 -15.62 2.70
C PRO A 123 -20.87 -15.79 1.19
N ALA A 124 -20.07 -15.05 0.42
CA ALA A 124 -20.05 -15.18 -1.04
C ALA A 124 -19.79 -16.63 -1.47
N ALA A 125 -18.79 -17.30 -0.88
CA ALA A 125 -18.49 -18.70 -1.16
C ALA A 125 -19.60 -19.65 -0.67
N LYS A 126 -20.12 -19.45 0.54
CA LYS A 126 -21.19 -20.28 1.13
C LYS A 126 -22.49 -20.23 0.33
N PHE A 127 -22.82 -19.06 -0.24
CA PHE A 127 -24.03 -18.88 -1.06
C PHE A 127 -23.80 -19.18 -2.55
N GLY A 128 -22.64 -19.75 -2.91
CA GLY A 128 -22.39 -20.31 -4.24
C GLY A 128 -22.04 -19.29 -5.32
N LEU A 129 -21.51 -18.11 -4.94
CA LEU A 129 -20.86 -17.22 -5.89
C LEU A 129 -19.51 -17.84 -6.28
N LEU A 130 -19.21 -17.82 -7.57
CA LEU A 130 -18.01 -18.42 -8.15
C LEU A 130 -17.22 -17.40 -8.96
N PRO A 131 -15.91 -17.60 -9.17
CA PRO A 131 -15.14 -16.79 -10.12
C PRO A 131 -15.81 -16.74 -11.49
N GLY A 132 -15.91 -15.54 -12.08
CA GLY A 132 -16.58 -15.30 -13.35
C GLY A 132 -18.08 -15.07 -13.28
N ASP A 133 -18.74 -15.27 -12.13
CA ASP A 133 -20.11 -14.79 -11.92
C ASP A 133 -20.16 -13.27 -11.99
N THR A 134 -21.21 -12.73 -12.60
CA THR A 134 -21.36 -11.28 -12.77
C THR A 134 -22.66 -10.80 -12.12
N ILE A 135 -22.52 -9.95 -11.10
CA ILE A 135 -23.64 -9.28 -10.43
C ILE A 135 -24.08 -8.11 -11.33
N ILE A 136 -25.37 -8.10 -11.70
CA ILE A 136 -25.96 -7.08 -12.58
C ILE A 136 -26.94 -6.15 -11.83
N GLU A 137 -27.47 -6.59 -10.67
CA GLU A 137 -28.28 -5.77 -9.77
C GLU A 137 -27.91 -6.07 -8.31
N ILE A 138 -27.93 -5.04 -7.48
CA ILE A 138 -27.79 -5.13 -6.03
C ILE A 138 -29.02 -4.47 -5.40
N ASP A 139 -29.79 -5.22 -4.60
CA ASP A 139 -31.06 -4.81 -3.97
C ASP A 139 -32.05 -4.17 -4.96
N GLY A 140 -32.16 -4.78 -6.17
CA GLY A 140 -33.04 -4.34 -7.24
C GLY A 140 -32.58 -3.12 -8.02
N ILE A 141 -31.36 -2.63 -7.77
CA ILE A 141 -30.76 -1.49 -8.47
C ILE A 141 -29.67 -1.99 -9.42
N PRO A 142 -29.78 -1.70 -10.73
CA PRO A 142 -28.73 -2.04 -11.71
C PRO A 142 -27.41 -1.36 -11.35
N VAL A 143 -26.28 -2.06 -11.57
CA VAL A 143 -24.93 -1.57 -11.20
C VAL A 143 -24.12 -1.03 -12.38
N TYR A 144 -24.66 -1.02 -13.60
CA TYR A 144 -23.90 -0.69 -14.81
C TYR A 144 -23.31 0.72 -14.81
N ASP A 145 -24.02 1.69 -14.24
CA ASP A 145 -23.63 3.10 -14.18
C ASP A 145 -22.87 3.47 -12.89
N GLU A 146 -22.66 2.49 -11.98
CA GLU A 146 -21.92 2.68 -10.74
C GLU A 146 -20.42 2.57 -10.93
N THR A 147 -19.65 3.22 -10.04
CA THR A 147 -18.21 2.96 -9.90
C THR A 147 -17.98 1.64 -9.12
N SER A 148 -16.74 1.15 -9.14
CA SER A 148 -16.34 -0.02 -8.35
C SER A 148 -16.58 0.20 -6.85
N GLU A 149 -16.26 1.41 -6.36
CA GLU A 149 -16.44 1.82 -4.95
C GLU A 149 -17.90 1.83 -4.55
N GLN A 150 -18.78 2.37 -5.40
CA GLN A 150 -20.23 2.42 -5.14
C GLN A 150 -20.82 1.01 -5.03
N SER A 151 -20.49 0.13 -5.99
CA SER A 151 -20.94 -1.26 -5.96
C SER A 151 -20.36 -2.03 -4.76
N SER A 152 -19.08 -1.82 -4.45
CA SER A 152 -18.44 -2.40 -3.25
C SER A 152 -19.11 -1.93 -1.96
N GLY A 153 -19.40 -0.63 -1.83
CA GLY A 153 -20.10 -0.07 -0.67
C GLY A 153 -21.47 -0.71 -0.43
N ARG A 154 -22.20 -1.05 -1.51
CA ARG A 154 -23.50 -1.77 -1.39
C ARG A 154 -23.35 -3.22 -0.97
N MET A 155 -22.23 -3.87 -1.32
CA MET A 155 -21.94 -5.25 -0.91
C MET A 155 -21.49 -5.30 0.56
N LYS A 156 -20.89 -4.22 1.08
CA LYS A 156 -20.57 -4.03 2.50
C LYS A 156 -21.83 -3.71 3.31
N GLY A 157 -21.73 -3.72 4.63
CA GLY A 157 -22.78 -3.34 5.55
C GLY A 157 -22.80 -4.16 6.83
N GLN A 158 -23.75 -3.88 7.70
CA GLN A 158 -23.83 -4.47 9.04
C GLN A 158 -23.95 -6.00 8.97
N PRO A 159 -23.13 -6.76 9.70
CA PRO A 159 -23.26 -8.21 9.83
C PRO A 159 -24.67 -8.61 10.29
N GLY A 160 -25.20 -9.68 9.70
CA GLY A 160 -26.54 -10.19 9.95
C GLY A 160 -27.64 -9.57 9.07
N THR A 161 -27.32 -8.59 8.21
CA THR A 161 -28.24 -8.04 7.22
C THR A 161 -28.10 -8.78 5.88
N ASP A 162 -29.21 -8.86 5.14
CA ASP A 162 -29.23 -9.48 3.82
C ASP A 162 -28.94 -8.46 2.72
N VAL A 163 -28.30 -8.94 1.64
CA VAL A 163 -28.18 -8.24 0.36
C VAL A 163 -28.64 -9.18 -0.76
N ARG A 164 -29.37 -8.65 -1.71
CA ARG A 164 -29.91 -9.43 -2.85
C ARG A 164 -29.12 -9.09 -4.10
N PHE A 165 -28.64 -10.13 -4.78
CA PHE A 165 -27.94 -10.02 -6.03
C PHE A 165 -28.73 -10.67 -7.16
N LYS A 166 -28.80 -10.02 -8.30
CA LYS A 166 -29.12 -10.68 -9.57
C LYS A 166 -27.81 -10.99 -10.26
N VAL A 167 -27.55 -12.26 -10.48
CA VAL A 167 -26.25 -12.79 -10.90
C VAL A 167 -26.38 -13.53 -12.22
N VAL A 168 -25.57 -13.17 -13.21
CA VAL A 168 -25.35 -13.98 -14.41
C VAL A 168 -24.21 -14.95 -14.09
N LYS A 169 -24.53 -16.25 -14.09
CA LYS A 169 -23.57 -17.32 -13.77
C LYS A 169 -22.52 -17.44 -14.87
N GLY A 170 -21.24 -17.46 -14.48
CA GLY A 170 -20.12 -17.52 -15.42
C GLY A 170 -20.15 -18.76 -16.31
N ARG A 171 -20.48 -19.95 -15.76
CA ARG A 171 -20.48 -21.23 -16.46
C ARG A 171 -21.71 -21.45 -17.32
N THR A 172 -22.91 -21.28 -16.75
CA THR A 172 -24.18 -21.65 -17.43
C THR A 172 -24.79 -20.48 -18.20
N LYS A 173 -24.38 -19.27 -17.93
CA LYS A 173 -24.97 -18.01 -18.43
C LYS A 173 -26.42 -17.77 -17.98
N ASP A 174 -26.92 -18.59 -17.06
CA ASP A 174 -28.24 -18.37 -16.46
C ASP A 174 -28.20 -17.13 -15.55
N THR A 175 -29.34 -16.45 -15.48
CA THR A 175 -29.54 -15.36 -14.52
C THR A 175 -30.32 -15.89 -13.33
N VAL A 176 -29.76 -15.73 -12.12
CA VAL A 176 -30.33 -16.20 -10.87
C VAL A 176 -30.35 -15.10 -9.82
N ASP A 177 -31.35 -15.17 -8.92
CA ASP A 177 -31.36 -14.33 -7.73
C ASP A 177 -30.64 -15.06 -6.58
N VAL A 178 -29.72 -14.36 -5.92
CA VAL A 178 -28.96 -14.87 -4.77
C VAL A 178 -29.13 -13.90 -3.62
N VAL A 179 -29.58 -14.39 -2.46
CA VAL A 179 -29.63 -13.62 -1.23
C VAL A 179 -28.46 -14.03 -0.35
N VAL A 180 -27.62 -13.06 0.04
CA VAL A 180 -26.43 -13.31 0.85
C VAL A 180 -26.57 -12.55 2.16
N THR A 181 -26.49 -13.26 3.29
CA THR A 181 -26.43 -12.61 4.60
C THR A 181 -25.00 -12.15 4.85
N ARG A 182 -24.81 -10.85 5.11
CA ARG A 182 -23.50 -10.27 5.43
C ARG A 182 -22.99 -10.83 6.75
N GLU A 183 -21.70 -11.11 6.79
CA GLU A 183 -20.99 -11.53 8.00
C GLU A 183 -19.83 -10.57 8.28
N ARG A 184 -19.22 -10.70 9.46
CA ARG A 184 -17.92 -10.07 9.72
C ARG A 184 -16.86 -10.86 8.97
N ILE A 185 -16.23 -10.22 8.00
CA ILE A 185 -15.15 -10.80 7.19
C ILE A 185 -13.84 -10.42 7.83
N HIS A 186 -12.94 -11.39 8.00
CA HIS A 186 -11.55 -11.17 8.38
C HIS A 186 -10.66 -11.48 7.18
N VAL A 187 -9.83 -10.52 6.81
CA VAL A 187 -8.82 -10.66 5.76
C VAL A 187 -7.46 -10.78 6.46
N SER A 188 -6.89 -11.98 6.45
CA SER A 188 -5.58 -12.23 7.07
C SER A 188 -4.46 -11.59 6.25
N ASP A 189 -3.51 -10.94 6.91
CA ASP A 189 -2.28 -10.45 6.29
C ASP A 189 -1.26 -11.57 6.03
N ILE A 190 -1.50 -12.78 6.52
CA ILE A 190 -0.72 -13.97 6.17
C ILE A 190 -1.34 -14.62 4.94
N THR A 191 -0.85 -14.26 3.76
CA THR A 191 -1.35 -14.84 2.51
C THR A 191 -0.93 -16.29 2.36
N TYR A 192 0.25 -16.64 2.89
CA TYR A 192 0.75 -18.02 2.86
C TYR A 192 1.70 -18.31 4.03
N ALA A 193 1.63 -19.53 4.54
CA ALA A 193 2.60 -20.13 5.44
C ALA A 193 2.77 -21.61 5.08
N GLY A 194 3.99 -22.06 4.82
CA GLY A 194 4.29 -23.44 4.41
C GLY A 194 5.79 -23.74 4.38
N ILE A 195 6.16 -24.99 4.13
CA ILE A 195 7.55 -25.38 3.88
C ILE A 195 7.89 -25.00 2.44
N TYR A 196 8.95 -24.20 2.27
CA TYR A 196 9.43 -23.76 0.95
C TYR A 196 10.38 -24.77 0.32
N ARG A 197 11.45 -25.13 1.02
CA ARG A 197 12.47 -26.13 0.61
C ARG A 197 12.97 -26.86 1.86
N ASP A 198 13.08 -28.18 1.79
CA ASP A 198 13.66 -29.03 2.84
C ASP A 198 13.12 -28.67 4.25
N ASP A 199 13.93 -27.94 5.04
CA ASP A 199 13.65 -27.54 6.40
C ASP A 199 13.43 -26.02 6.56
N ILE A 200 13.10 -25.32 5.47
CA ILE A 200 12.87 -23.86 5.46
C ILE A 200 11.37 -23.58 5.48
N GLY A 201 10.88 -23.03 6.59
CA GLY A 201 9.56 -22.44 6.66
C GLY A 201 9.54 -21.09 5.92
N TYR A 202 8.42 -20.77 5.30
CA TYR A 202 8.19 -19.51 4.62
C TYR A 202 6.85 -18.94 5.06
N ILE A 203 6.84 -17.64 5.41
CA ILE A 203 5.62 -16.89 5.74
C ILE A 203 5.64 -15.60 4.92
N GLN A 204 4.58 -15.34 4.17
CA GLN A 204 4.37 -14.10 3.43
C GLN A 204 3.38 -13.20 4.18
N LEU A 205 3.80 -11.95 4.42
CA LEU A 205 3.00 -10.92 5.09
C LEU A 205 2.71 -9.77 4.12
N THR A 206 1.44 -9.43 3.93
CA THR A 206 0.99 -8.34 3.05
C THR A 206 0.64 -7.05 3.79
N GLY A 207 0.49 -7.10 5.11
CA GLY A 207 0.17 -5.98 5.97
C GLY A 207 0.53 -6.25 7.43
N PHE A 208 0.11 -5.34 8.32
CA PHE A 208 0.24 -5.46 9.78
C PHE A 208 -1.07 -4.97 10.43
N THR A 209 -2.15 -5.72 10.25
CA THR A 209 -3.42 -5.44 10.93
C THR A 209 -3.44 -6.01 12.35
N ALA A 210 -4.40 -5.57 13.16
CA ALA A 210 -4.51 -5.99 14.56
C ALA A 210 -4.65 -7.51 14.68
N LYS A 211 -3.90 -8.12 15.60
CA LYS A 211 -3.78 -9.56 15.90
C LYS A 211 -2.91 -10.36 14.92
N LEU A 212 -2.28 -9.72 13.95
CA LEU A 212 -1.35 -10.42 13.06
C LEU A 212 -0.28 -11.20 13.84
N SER A 213 0.26 -10.63 14.91
CA SER A 213 1.32 -11.27 15.73
C SER A 213 0.87 -12.59 16.37
N GLU A 214 -0.40 -12.69 16.77
CA GLU A 214 -0.99 -13.92 17.28
C GLU A 214 -1.08 -14.99 16.19
N GLU A 215 -1.61 -14.62 15.02
CA GLU A 215 -1.70 -15.49 13.85
C GLU A 215 -0.31 -15.93 13.36
N PHE A 216 0.62 -14.99 13.28
CA PHE A 216 2.00 -15.24 12.86
C PHE A 216 2.70 -16.22 13.82
N LYS A 217 2.54 -16.04 15.13
CA LYS A 217 3.04 -16.98 16.14
C LYS A 217 2.50 -18.39 15.92
N GLU A 218 1.21 -18.52 15.66
CA GLU A 218 0.59 -19.82 15.38
C GLU A 218 1.22 -20.49 14.15
N GLN A 219 1.43 -19.73 13.08
CA GLN A 219 2.07 -20.26 11.87
C GLN A 219 3.53 -20.67 12.11
N VAL A 220 4.30 -19.88 12.87
CA VAL A 220 5.66 -20.25 13.26
C VAL A 220 5.69 -21.57 14.01
N LEU A 221 4.78 -21.78 14.97
CA LEU A 221 4.70 -23.03 15.74
C LEU A 221 4.34 -24.21 14.83
N LYS A 222 3.35 -24.06 13.94
CA LYS A 222 2.97 -25.10 12.96
C LYS A 222 4.13 -25.47 12.02
N LEU A 223 4.88 -24.48 11.54
CA LEU A 223 6.04 -24.74 10.68
C LEU A 223 7.14 -25.48 11.42
N LYS A 224 7.40 -25.16 12.69
CA LYS A 224 8.35 -25.91 13.54
C LYS A 224 7.91 -27.35 13.74
N GLU A 225 6.62 -27.58 14.00
CA GLU A 225 6.06 -28.93 14.12
C GLU A 225 6.16 -29.70 12.78
N ALA A 226 6.03 -28.99 11.64
CA ALA A 226 6.24 -29.56 10.30
C ALA A 226 7.72 -29.78 9.95
N GLY A 227 8.65 -29.47 10.86
CA GLY A 227 10.09 -29.76 10.68
C GLY A 227 10.93 -28.56 10.20
N ALA A 228 10.37 -27.36 10.16
CA ALA A 228 11.17 -26.16 9.81
C ALA A 228 12.25 -25.89 10.85
N LYS A 229 13.50 -25.76 10.39
CA LYS A 229 14.68 -25.41 11.19
C LYS A 229 15.20 -24.02 10.85
N ARG A 230 14.63 -23.37 9.88
CA ARG A 230 14.93 -22.02 9.39
C ARG A 230 13.61 -21.35 8.98
N LEU A 231 13.56 -20.02 8.99
CA LEU A 231 12.35 -19.28 8.61
C LEU A 231 12.71 -18.13 7.67
N VAL A 232 11.98 -18.05 6.57
CA VAL A 232 11.89 -16.86 5.70
C VAL A 232 10.64 -16.10 6.05
N ILE A 233 10.78 -14.81 6.33
CA ILE A 233 9.68 -13.85 6.50
C ILE A 233 9.71 -12.93 5.28
N ASP A 234 8.69 -13.00 4.43
CA ASP A 234 8.62 -12.18 3.23
C ASP A 234 7.77 -10.94 3.47
N LEU A 235 8.44 -9.79 3.46
CA LEU A 235 7.85 -8.46 3.61
C LEU A 235 7.92 -7.65 2.30
N ARG A 236 8.24 -8.28 1.18
CA ARG A 236 8.21 -7.61 -0.13
C ARG A 236 6.78 -7.13 -0.41
N ASP A 237 6.67 -5.91 -0.94
CA ASP A 237 5.41 -5.23 -1.25
C ASP A 237 4.48 -4.97 -0.03
N ASN A 238 5.00 -5.11 1.19
CA ASN A 238 4.26 -4.86 2.42
C ASN A 238 4.46 -3.41 2.90
N GLY A 239 3.45 -2.57 2.74
CA GLY A 239 3.46 -1.15 3.13
C GLY A 239 3.44 -0.87 4.64
N GLY A 240 3.43 -1.92 5.48
CA GLY A 240 3.37 -1.82 6.95
C GLY A 240 1.95 -1.89 7.51
N GLY A 241 1.71 -1.19 8.60
CA GLY A 241 0.44 -1.18 9.33
C GLY A 241 0.63 -0.81 10.79
N VAL A 242 0.05 -1.58 11.70
CA VAL A 242 0.07 -1.33 13.16
C VAL A 242 1.47 -1.60 13.74
N MET A 243 2.05 -0.60 14.37
CA MET A 243 3.40 -0.66 14.93
C MET A 243 3.51 -1.72 16.05
N ASP A 244 2.50 -1.86 16.90
CA ASP A 244 2.52 -2.80 18.01
C ASP A 244 2.62 -4.25 17.50
N GLU A 245 2.01 -4.57 16.37
CA GLU A 245 2.12 -5.90 15.75
C GLU A 245 3.56 -6.20 15.28
N ALA A 246 4.25 -5.20 14.71
CA ALA A 246 5.67 -5.35 14.36
C ALA A 246 6.54 -5.61 15.58
N ILE A 247 6.28 -4.92 16.71
CA ILE A 247 6.99 -5.10 17.97
C ILE A 247 6.75 -6.52 18.51
N GLU A 248 5.51 -7.00 18.50
CA GLU A 248 5.18 -8.33 18.98
C GLU A 248 5.74 -9.43 18.06
N ILE A 249 5.79 -9.24 16.73
CA ILE A 249 6.47 -10.19 15.82
C ILE A 249 7.97 -10.27 16.16
N VAL A 250 8.65 -9.14 16.36
CA VAL A 250 10.07 -9.14 16.80
C VAL A 250 10.22 -9.83 18.15
N SER A 251 9.26 -9.65 19.07
CA SER A 251 9.25 -10.27 20.41
C SER A 251 9.31 -11.80 20.38
N LEU A 252 8.83 -12.41 19.31
CA LEU A 252 8.86 -13.87 19.16
C LEU A 252 10.29 -14.44 19.05
N PHE A 253 11.25 -13.61 18.65
CA PHE A 253 12.60 -14.03 18.28
C PHE A 253 13.72 -13.41 19.12
N VAL A 254 13.42 -12.51 20.04
CA VAL A 254 14.41 -11.84 20.90
C VAL A 254 14.01 -11.89 22.37
N PRO A 255 14.96 -11.79 23.32
CA PRO A 255 14.64 -11.83 24.73
C PRO A 255 13.67 -10.73 25.16
N LYS A 256 12.86 -11.01 26.19
CA LYS A 256 11.97 -10.02 26.81
C LYS A 256 12.78 -8.81 27.34
N GLY A 257 12.24 -7.59 27.16
CA GLY A 257 12.87 -6.34 27.56
C GLY A 257 13.81 -5.74 26.51
N THR A 258 14.01 -6.41 25.35
CA THR A 258 14.83 -5.91 24.26
C THR A 258 14.20 -4.67 23.62
N LEU A 259 14.99 -3.62 23.36
CA LEU A 259 14.55 -2.45 22.62
C LEU A 259 14.29 -2.83 21.14
N VAL A 260 13.10 -2.52 20.65
CA VAL A 260 12.70 -2.78 19.24
C VAL A 260 12.72 -1.49 18.43
N VAL A 261 12.16 -0.43 18.98
CA VAL A 261 12.03 0.86 18.28
C VAL A 261 11.92 1.97 19.33
N SER A 262 12.41 3.17 19.01
CA SER A 262 12.18 4.36 19.80
C SER A 262 11.54 5.46 18.94
N SER A 263 10.75 6.34 19.55
CA SER A 263 10.12 7.47 18.88
C SER A 263 10.63 8.79 19.42
N LYS A 264 10.70 9.81 18.54
CA LYS A 264 10.98 11.19 18.90
C LYS A 264 10.01 12.11 18.18
N GLY A 265 9.24 12.86 18.94
CA GLY A 265 8.27 13.82 18.47
C GLY A 265 8.56 15.24 18.93
N ARG A 266 7.72 16.19 18.53
CA ARG A 266 7.81 17.60 18.94
C ARG A 266 7.56 17.79 20.44
N VAL A 267 6.67 17.00 21.02
CA VAL A 267 6.32 17.02 22.43
C VAL A 267 6.99 15.84 23.15
N SER A 268 7.46 16.06 24.38
CA SER A 268 8.26 15.08 25.14
C SER A 268 7.54 13.76 25.39
N GLU A 269 6.23 13.79 25.50
CA GLU A 269 5.36 12.63 25.73
C GLU A 269 5.36 11.63 24.59
N LEU A 270 5.80 12.05 23.39
CA LEU A 270 5.97 11.22 22.21
C LEU A 270 7.38 10.61 22.10
N ASN A 271 8.30 10.97 23.00
CA ASN A 271 9.62 10.36 23.08
C ASN A 271 9.53 9.10 23.93
N ARG A 272 9.47 7.95 23.27
CA ARG A 272 9.23 6.65 23.94
C ARG A 272 10.18 5.60 23.40
N GLU A 273 10.47 4.63 24.27
CA GLU A 273 11.11 3.38 23.90
C GLU A 273 10.08 2.25 23.94
N TYR A 274 10.05 1.47 22.90
CA TYR A 274 9.17 0.31 22.78
C TYR A 274 10.02 -0.95 22.86
N ARG A 275 9.75 -1.74 23.89
CA ARG A 275 10.51 -2.94 24.21
C ARG A 275 9.62 -4.16 24.20
N THR A 276 10.22 -5.32 23.91
CA THR A 276 9.51 -6.59 23.93
C THR A 276 8.91 -6.86 25.30
N SER A 277 7.63 -7.29 25.34
CA SER A 277 6.87 -7.53 26.57
C SER A 277 6.68 -9.01 26.87
N SER A 278 6.66 -9.86 25.85
CA SER A 278 6.39 -11.30 25.92
C SER A 278 7.67 -12.15 25.96
N ALA A 279 7.54 -13.41 26.37
CA ALA A 279 8.62 -14.38 26.25
C ALA A 279 8.76 -14.81 24.77
N PRO A 280 9.99 -14.97 24.25
CA PRO A 280 10.20 -15.39 22.88
C PRO A 280 9.72 -16.82 22.63
N VAL A 281 9.35 -17.10 21.36
CA VAL A 281 9.07 -18.46 20.88
C VAL A 281 10.38 -19.19 20.59
N ASP A 282 11.33 -18.51 19.94
CA ASP A 282 12.61 -19.10 19.59
C ASP A 282 13.65 -18.01 19.29
N THR A 283 14.67 -17.93 20.13
CA THR A 283 15.77 -16.96 19.94
C THR A 283 16.91 -17.50 19.07
N LEU A 284 16.86 -18.76 18.66
CA LEU A 284 17.92 -19.43 17.91
C LEU A 284 17.54 -19.79 16.48
N LEU A 285 16.25 -19.85 16.15
CA LEU A 285 15.76 -20.17 14.81
C LEU A 285 16.38 -19.22 13.77
N PRO A 286 17.20 -19.66 12.81
CA PRO A 286 17.77 -18.77 11.81
C PRO A 286 16.67 -18.08 10.99
N LEU A 287 16.80 -16.74 10.80
CA LEU A 287 15.83 -15.91 10.10
C LEU A 287 16.43 -15.25 8.88
N LEU A 288 15.70 -15.31 7.78
CA LEU A 288 15.89 -14.48 6.59
C LEU A 288 14.66 -13.60 6.43
N VAL A 289 14.84 -12.30 6.27
CA VAL A 289 13.74 -11.36 6.01
C VAL A 289 13.92 -10.79 4.61
N MET A 290 12.94 -11.02 3.73
CA MET A 290 12.92 -10.47 2.38
C MET A 290 12.26 -9.08 2.40
N VAL A 291 12.90 -8.10 1.76
CA VAL A 291 12.40 -6.72 1.62
C VAL A 291 12.62 -6.19 0.21
N ASN A 292 11.80 -5.21 -0.19
CA ASN A 292 11.99 -4.46 -1.44
C ASN A 292 11.61 -2.98 -1.26
N GLY A 293 11.67 -2.20 -2.34
CA GLY A 293 11.35 -0.77 -2.32
C GLY A 293 9.93 -0.39 -1.88
N ASN A 294 9.01 -1.36 -1.78
CA ASN A 294 7.65 -1.19 -1.28
C ASN A 294 7.49 -1.64 0.19
N SER A 295 8.51 -2.28 0.78
CA SER A 295 8.52 -2.63 2.21
C SER A 295 8.68 -1.35 3.05
N ALA A 296 7.63 -0.97 3.80
CA ALA A 296 7.59 0.33 4.49
C ALA A 296 7.09 0.24 5.93
N SER A 297 7.41 1.25 6.76
CA SER A 297 6.82 1.46 8.09
C SER A 297 7.01 0.26 9.04
N ALA A 298 5.94 -0.46 9.44
CA ALA A 298 5.99 -1.63 10.33
C ALA A 298 6.90 -2.73 9.77
N SER A 299 6.95 -2.93 8.45
CA SER A 299 7.90 -3.82 7.79
C SER A 299 9.35 -3.40 8.05
N GLU A 300 9.62 -2.08 8.01
CA GLU A 300 10.97 -1.53 8.26
C GLU A 300 11.34 -1.58 9.75
N ILE A 301 10.36 -1.46 10.64
CA ILE A 301 10.56 -1.69 12.08
C ILE A 301 10.96 -3.15 12.32
N THR A 302 10.22 -4.10 11.74
CA THR A 302 10.49 -5.53 11.88
C THR A 302 11.87 -5.89 11.32
N ALA A 303 12.13 -5.55 10.05
CA ALA A 303 13.40 -5.85 9.38
C ALA A 303 14.58 -5.15 10.06
N GLY A 304 14.45 -3.84 10.34
CA GLY A 304 15.50 -3.02 10.91
C GLY A 304 15.83 -3.42 12.36
N ALA A 305 14.84 -3.74 13.18
CA ALA A 305 15.09 -4.22 14.55
C ALA A 305 15.79 -5.58 14.54
N LEU A 306 15.31 -6.53 13.74
CA LEU A 306 15.95 -7.86 13.65
C LEU A 306 17.37 -7.78 13.08
N GLN A 307 17.63 -6.87 12.12
CA GLN A 307 18.97 -6.61 11.59
C GLN A 307 19.90 -6.02 12.65
N ASP A 308 19.48 -4.92 13.29
CA ASP A 308 20.29 -4.21 14.29
C ASP A 308 20.63 -5.08 15.52
N LEU A 309 19.74 -6.00 15.86
CA LEU A 309 19.93 -6.97 16.94
C LEU A 309 20.75 -8.21 16.51
N GLY A 310 21.21 -8.28 15.25
CA GLY A 310 21.94 -9.42 14.71
C GLY A 310 21.11 -10.71 14.69
N ARG A 311 19.78 -10.59 14.65
CA ARG A 311 18.87 -11.72 14.80
C ARG A 311 18.41 -12.30 13.47
N ALA A 312 18.36 -11.50 12.42
CA ALA A 312 18.03 -11.94 11.06
C ALA A 312 19.02 -11.41 10.04
N THR A 313 19.15 -12.12 8.93
CA THR A 313 19.74 -11.62 7.71
C THR A 313 18.63 -10.96 6.88
N ILE A 314 18.88 -9.76 6.36
CA ILE A 314 17.94 -9.06 5.48
C ILE A 314 18.39 -9.27 4.03
N ALA A 315 17.47 -9.65 3.14
CA ALA A 315 17.76 -9.87 1.72
C ALA A 315 16.75 -9.16 0.81
N GLY A 316 17.21 -8.87 -0.41
CA GLY A 316 16.41 -8.20 -1.44
C GLY A 316 16.99 -6.87 -1.85
N THR A 317 16.16 -5.83 -1.95
CA THR A 317 16.58 -4.46 -2.26
C THR A 317 16.28 -3.52 -1.10
N ARG A 318 16.86 -2.30 -1.12
CA ARG A 318 16.61 -1.30 -0.07
C ARG A 318 15.13 -1.01 0.09
N SER A 319 14.64 -0.92 1.34
CA SER A 319 13.25 -0.64 1.66
C SER A 319 12.86 0.82 1.37
N PHE A 320 11.58 1.14 1.52
CA PHE A 320 10.96 2.41 1.12
C PHE A 320 11.54 3.65 1.84
N GLY A 321 11.76 3.56 3.15
CA GLY A 321 12.24 4.69 3.96
C GLY A 321 11.12 5.54 4.56
N LYS A 322 10.09 4.92 5.16
CA LYS A 322 9.04 5.61 5.91
C LYS A 322 9.27 5.47 7.41
N GLY A 323 9.97 6.45 7.99
CA GLY A 323 10.31 6.53 9.42
C GLY A 323 9.38 7.44 10.25
N LEU A 324 8.11 7.60 9.83
CA LEU A 324 7.12 8.48 10.46
C LEU A 324 6.05 7.68 11.20
N ILE A 325 5.69 8.14 12.40
CA ILE A 325 4.59 7.58 13.20
C ILE A 325 3.36 8.48 13.06
N GLN A 326 2.23 7.88 12.68
CA GLN A 326 0.95 8.53 12.67
C GLN A 326 0.14 8.16 13.93
N SER A 327 -0.54 9.16 14.51
CA SER A 327 -1.51 8.98 15.58
C SER A 327 -2.90 9.33 15.07
N ILE A 328 -3.89 8.50 15.42
CA ILE A 328 -5.29 8.77 15.09
C ILE A 328 -5.88 9.65 16.19
N ARG A 329 -6.53 10.73 15.77
CA ARG A 329 -7.21 11.67 16.65
C ARG A 329 -8.69 11.75 16.26
N PRO A 330 -9.62 11.45 17.18
CA PRO A 330 -11.05 11.65 16.90
C PRO A 330 -11.33 13.14 16.70
N MET A 331 -12.13 13.44 15.69
CA MET A 331 -12.61 14.76 15.35
C MET A 331 -14.13 14.82 15.48
N PRO A 332 -14.76 16.00 15.51
CA PRO A 332 -16.21 16.13 15.50
C PRO A 332 -16.85 15.41 14.30
N TYR A 333 -18.14 15.05 14.43
CA TYR A 333 -18.97 14.44 13.37
C TYR A 333 -18.43 13.09 12.88
N ASN A 334 -18.02 12.20 13.81
CA ASN A 334 -17.50 10.84 13.54
C ASN A 334 -16.31 10.78 12.58
N THR A 335 -15.59 11.88 12.41
CA THR A 335 -14.42 11.97 11.55
C THR A 335 -13.12 11.75 12.33
N GLN A 336 -12.02 11.54 11.66
CA GLN A 336 -10.72 11.30 12.28
C GLN A 336 -9.61 12.08 11.57
N LEU A 337 -8.58 12.43 12.32
CA LEU A 337 -7.33 12.97 11.80
C LEU A 337 -6.22 11.96 12.05
N LYS A 338 -5.68 11.39 10.98
CA LYS A 338 -4.43 10.63 11.00
C LYS A 338 -3.28 11.62 10.88
N LEU A 339 -2.58 11.88 11.97
CA LEU A 339 -1.57 12.94 12.09
C LEU A 339 -0.18 12.37 12.30
N THR A 340 0.80 12.80 11.52
CA THR A 340 2.22 12.50 11.77
C THR A 340 2.68 13.24 13.03
N THR A 341 3.10 12.49 14.05
CA THR A 341 3.39 13.00 15.39
C THR A 341 4.84 12.79 15.83
N ALA A 342 5.55 11.81 15.25
CA ALA A 342 6.93 11.48 15.61
C ALA A 342 7.68 10.83 14.45
N LYS A 343 9.01 10.84 14.54
CA LYS A 343 9.92 9.96 13.77
C LYS A 343 10.29 8.76 14.64
N TYR A 344 10.53 7.61 14.03
CA TYR A 344 11.01 6.44 14.76
C TYR A 344 12.46 6.07 14.38
N TYR A 345 13.09 5.36 15.30
CA TYR A 345 14.50 4.97 15.24
C TYR A 345 14.64 3.50 15.61
N THR A 346 15.41 2.75 14.85
CA THR A 346 15.73 1.36 15.11
C THR A 346 16.60 1.21 16.37
N PRO A 347 16.86 0.00 16.90
CA PRO A 347 17.67 -0.20 18.11
C PRO A 347 19.05 0.44 18.05
N SER A 348 19.69 0.50 16.89
CA SER A 348 20.98 1.17 16.70
C SER A 348 20.89 2.70 16.72
N GLY A 349 19.70 3.28 16.78
CA GLY A 349 19.45 4.72 16.78
C GLY A 349 19.40 5.36 15.40
N ARG A 350 19.43 4.60 14.30
CA ARG A 350 19.26 5.14 12.94
C ARG A 350 17.80 5.43 12.64
N CYS A 351 17.54 6.56 11.99
CA CYS A 351 16.22 6.91 11.45
C CYS A 351 16.10 6.35 10.05
N VAL A 352 15.01 5.64 9.75
CA VAL A 352 14.79 5.07 8.41
C VAL A 352 14.13 6.07 7.44
N GLN A 353 13.71 7.26 7.91
CA GLN A 353 13.05 8.25 7.07
C GLN A 353 13.94 8.72 5.93
N ALA A 354 13.52 8.46 4.70
CA ALA A 354 14.27 8.83 3.50
C ALA A 354 13.96 10.24 2.99
N ILE A 355 12.73 10.75 3.18
CA ILE A 355 12.28 12.02 2.63
C ILE A 355 12.08 13.04 3.76
N ASP A 356 12.73 14.20 3.67
CA ASP A 356 12.49 15.30 4.60
C ASP A 356 11.36 16.22 4.11
N TYR A 357 10.15 15.98 4.62
CA TYR A 357 8.97 16.79 4.28
C TYR A 357 8.98 18.19 4.88
N SER A 358 9.85 18.47 5.86
CA SER A 358 9.94 19.80 6.50
C SER A 358 10.71 20.81 5.64
N ASN A 359 11.49 20.34 4.67
CA ASN A 359 12.34 21.16 3.80
C ASN A 359 11.93 20.99 2.34
N ARG A 360 10.81 21.61 1.97
CA ARG A 360 10.33 21.63 0.58
C ARG A 360 10.97 22.81 -0.17
N HIS A 361 11.62 22.52 -1.29
CA HIS A 361 12.20 23.55 -2.18
C HIS A 361 11.11 24.38 -2.88
N GLU A 362 11.48 25.55 -3.40
CA GLU A 362 10.54 26.45 -4.10
C GLU A 362 9.90 25.81 -5.35
N ASP A 363 10.61 24.89 -6.00
CA ASP A 363 10.12 24.11 -7.14
C ASP A 363 9.22 22.92 -6.74
N GLY A 364 8.99 22.75 -5.42
CA GLY A 364 8.16 21.67 -4.86
C GLY A 364 8.90 20.35 -4.65
N THR A 365 10.19 20.26 -4.99
CA THR A 365 11.00 19.07 -4.74
C THR A 365 11.34 18.90 -3.26
N LEU A 366 11.69 17.69 -2.85
CA LEU A 366 12.04 17.30 -1.48
C LEU A 366 13.40 16.64 -1.47
N ASP A 367 14.16 16.90 -0.41
CA ASP A 367 15.43 16.20 -0.17
C ASP A 367 15.17 14.72 0.15
N LYS A 368 15.96 13.85 -0.48
CA LYS A 368 15.96 12.43 -0.21
C LYS A 368 17.30 11.98 0.36
N ASP A 369 17.29 11.44 1.58
CA ASP A 369 18.47 10.79 2.18
C ASP A 369 18.72 9.43 1.49
N ALA A 370 19.87 9.31 0.85
CA ALA A 370 20.30 8.06 0.21
C ALA A 370 20.49 6.90 1.21
N ASN A 371 20.66 7.21 2.51
CA ASN A 371 20.80 6.23 3.58
C ASN A 371 19.45 5.86 4.23
N GLY A 372 18.35 6.50 3.83
CA GLY A 372 17.02 6.13 4.32
C GLY A 372 16.63 4.71 3.94
N GLY A 373 15.66 4.14 4.65
CA GLY A 373 15.24 2.76 4.51
C GLY A 373 16.21 1.76 5.15
N ILE A 374 15.90 0.49 5.00
CA ILE A 374 16.71 -0.64 5.45
C ILE A 374 17.49 -1.18 4.26
N ALA A 375 18.82 -1.11 4.33
CA ALA A 375 19.69 -1.73 3.34
C ALA A 375 19.79 -3.24 3.61
N PRO A 376 19.67 -4.11 2.59
CA PRO A 376 19.81 -5.53 2.79
C PRO A 376 21.28 -5.94 3.06
N ASP A 377 21.45 -7.04 3.81
CA ASP A 377 22.75 -7.70 4.04
C ASP A 377 23.15 -8.60 2.86
N ILE A 378 22.15 -9.02 2.09
CA ILE A 378 22.27 -9.79 0.85
C ILE A 378 21.45 -9.05 -0.22
N GLU A 379 22.16 -8.35 -1.10
CA GLU A 379 21.52 -7.67 -2.21
C GLU A 379 21.15 -8.67 -3.31
N VAL A 380 19.86 -8.69 -3.66
CA VAL A 380 19.30 -9.50 -4.74
C VAL A 380 18.24 -8.68 -5.46
N GLU A 381 18.50 -8.36 -6.71
CA GLU A 381 17.57 -7.60 -7.54
C GLU A 381 16.38 -8.47 -7.96
N GLY A 382 15.20 -7.89 -7.94
CA GLY A 382 14.03 -8.48 -8.59
C GLY A 382 14.10 -8.23 -10.10
N HIS A 383 13.61 -9.15 -10.90
CA HIS A 383 13.46 -8.95 -12.34
C HIS A 383 12.13 -8.24 -12.62
N PRO A 384 12.15 -6.96 -13.04
CA PRO A 384 10.92 -6.26 -13.38
C PRO A 384 10.26 -6.92 -14.60
N PHE A 385 8.95 -7.06 -14.54
CA PHE A 385 8.19 -7.55 -15.68
C PHE A 385 8.37 -6.65 -16.90
N SER A 386 8.41 -7.27 -18.06
CA SER A 386 8.41 -6.53 -19.33
C SER A 386 7.09 -5.78 -19.51
N ARG A 387 7.12 -4.71 -20.31
CA ARG A 387 5.94 -3.90 -20.58
C ARG A 387 4.75 -4.70 -21.12
N PRO A 388 4.90 -5.67 -22.04
CA PRO A 388 3.79 -6.54 -22.44
C PRO A 388 3.18 -7.32 -21.26
N THR A 389 4.01 -7.87 -20.36
CA THR A 389 3.53 -8.61 -19.18
C THR A 389 2.76 -7.69 -18.23
N VAL A 390 3.27 -6.48 -17.95
CA VAL A 390 2.55 -5.47 -17.14
C VAL A 390 1.22 -5.11 -17.80
N SER A 391 1.18 -4.98 -19.12
CA SER A 391 -0.03 -4.67 -19.88
C SER A 391 -1.09 -5.78 -19.75
N LEU A 392 -0.68 -7.07 -19.81
CA LEU A 392 -1.59 -8.20 -19.57
C LEU A 392 -2.26 -8.15 -18.19
N VAL A 393 -1.48 -7.79 -17.16
CA VAL A 393 -1.99 -7.64 -15.78
C VAL A 393 -2.94 -6.43 -15.70
N TYR A 394 -2.53 -5.29 -16.24
CA TYR A 394 -3.31 -4.05 -16.18
C TYR A 394 -4.68 -4.17 -16.85
N TYR A 395 -4.74 -4.81 -18.03
CA TYR A 395 -5.99 -5.05 -18.76
C TYR A 395 -6.74 -6.32 -18.35
N ASP A 396 -6.29 -7.00 -17.28
CA ASP A 396 -6.93 -8.24 -16.76
C ASP A 396 -7.06 -9.38 -17.77
N ILE A 397 -6.12 -9.47 -18.69
CA ILE A 397 -6.15 -10.54 -19.69
C ILE A 397 -5.89 -11.90 -19.05
N LEU A 398 -4.99 -11.94 -18.05
CA LEU A 398 -4.66 -13.16 -17.32
C LEU A 398 -5.86 -13.70 -16.54
N GLY A 399 -6.50 -12.86 -15.71
CA GLY A 399 -7.66 -13.23 -14.92
C GLY A 399 -8.88 -13.60 -15.78
N SER A 400 -9.09 -12.85 -16.87
CA SER A 400 -10.17 -13.17 -17.83
C SER A 400 -9.97 -14.54 -18.50
N TYR A 401 -8.73 -14.89 -18.89
CA TYR A 401 -8.41 -16.22 -19.40
C TYR A 401 -8.58 -17.30 -18.33
N ALA A 402 -8.11 -17.04 -17.11
CA ALA A 402 -8.27 -18.00 -16.00
C ALA A 402 -9.73 -18.33 -15.71
N ILE A 403 -10.64 -17.34 -15.77
CA ILE A 403 -12.08 -17.55 -15.67
C ILE A 403 -12.60 -18.36 -16.85
N GLU A 404 -12.14 -18.10 -18.08
CA GLU A 404 -12.53 -18.88 -19.24
C GLU A 404 -12.06 -20.34 -19.11
N TYR A 405 -10.83 -20.55 -18.65
CA TYR A 405 -10.28 -21.87 -18.34
C TYR A 405 -11.11 -22.58 -17.25
N PHE A 406 -11.41 -21.90 -16.15
CA PHE A 406 -12.23 -22.39 -15.05
C PHE A 406 -13.63 -22.82 -15.50
N ASN A 407 -14.24 -22.08 -16.43
CA ASN A 407 -15.56 -22.41 -16.96
C ASN A 407 -15.56 -23.67 -17.86
N LYS A 408 -14.43 -23.97 -18.53
CA LYS A 408 -14.28 -25.13 -19.42
C LYS A 408 -13.83 -26.40 -18.72
N HIS A 409 -13.13 -26.28 -17.59
CA HIS A 409 -12.54 -27.41 -16.87
C HIS A 409 -13.19 -27.56 -15.48
N ALA A 410 -13.64 -28.75 -15.14
CA ALA A 410 -14.38 -29.02 -13.89
C ALA A 410 -13.46 -29.01 -12.67
N ALA A 411 -12.21 -29.44 -12.81
CA ALA A 411 -11.22 -29.56 -11.75
C ALA A 411 -9.80 -29.50 -12.34
N ILE A 412 -8.85 -29.10 -11.50
CA ILE A 412 -7.40 -29.16 -11.77
C ILE A 412 -6.68 -29.79 -10.58
N ASP A 413 -5.43 -30.21 -10.77
CA ASP A 413 -4.56 -30.59 -9.65
C ASP A 413 -4.14 -29.35 -8.84
N ARG A 414 -3.87 -29.52 -7.55
CA ARG A 414 -3.29 -28.43 -6.73
C ARG A 414 -1.85 -28.09 -7.14
N ASP A 415 -1.12 -29.08 -7.65
CA ASP A 415 0.22 -28.91 -8.24
C ASP A 415 0.10 -28.67 -9.74
N PHE A 416 -0.72 -27.70 -10.10
CA PHE A 416 -1.08 -27.39 -11.48
C PHE A 416 0.11 -26.87 -12.29
N HIS A 417 0.20 -27.33 -13.54
CA HIS A 417 1.10 -26.84 -14.57
C HIS A 417 0.38 -26.78 -15.91
N LEU A 418 0.49 -25.65 -16.59
CA LEU A 418 0.04 -25.53 -17.98
C LEU A 418 0.95 -26.34 -18.91
N THR A 419 0.35 -27.15 -19.74
CA THR A 419 1.04 -27.81 -20.86
C THR A 419 1.43 -26.78 -21.93
N GLU A 420 2.33 -27.15 -22.85
CA GLU A 420 2.68 -26.31 -24.01
C GLU A 420 1.47 -25.96 -24.87
N ALA A 421 0.54 -26.91 -25.05
CA ALA A 421 -0.68 -26.70 -25.83
C ALA A 421 -1.63 -25.72 -25.14
N GLU A 422 -1.83 -25.83 -23.83
CA GLU A 422 -2.68 -24.90 -23.06
C GLU A 422 -2.07 -23.51 -22.97
N TYR A 423 -0.74 -23.39 -22.89
CA TYR A 423 -0.08 -22.07 -22.98
C TYR A 423 -0.28 -21.45 -24.38
N GLU A 424 -0.24 -22.25 -25.44
CA GLU A 424 -0.52 -21.76 -26.79
C GLU A 424 -2.00 -21.33 -26.93
N ASP A 425 -2.94 -22.02 -26.30
CA ASP A 425 -4.34 -21.58 -26.23
C ASP A 425 -4.47 -20.22 -25.53
N PHE A 426 -3.71 -20.00 -24.44
CA PHE A 426 -3.62 -18.68 -23.80
C PHE A 426 -3.06 -17.63 -24.76
N VAL A 427 -1.98 -17.93 -25.50
CA VAL A 427 -1.36 -17.01 -26.45
C VAL A 427 -2.37 -16.58 -27.53
N GLN A 428 -3.12 -17.56 -28.08
CA GLN A 428 -4.14 -17.26 -29.09
C GLN A 428 -5.28 -16.43 -28.52
N TYR A 429 -5.75 -16.73 -27.31
CA TYR A 429 -6.75 -15.94 -26.61
C TYR A 429 -6.26 -14.50 -26.40
N ALA A 430 -5.08 -14.33 -25.78
CA ALA A 430 -4.55 -13.03 -25.43
C ALA A 430 -4.24 -12.16 -26.68
N ALA A 431 -3.79 -12.76 -27.79
CA ALA A 431 -3.52 -12.05 -29.04
C ALA A 431 -4.77 -11.39 -29.63
N THR A 432 -5.98 -11.92 -29.35
CA THR A 432 -7.26 -11.34 -29.80
C THR A 432 -7.73 -10.16 -28.92
N GLN A 433 -7.15 -10.00 -27.73
CA GLN A 433 -7.58 -8.97 -26.77
C GLN A 433 -6.95 -7.60 -27.08
N GLU A 434 -7.61 -6.53 -26.63
CA GLU A 434 -7.10 -5.17 -26.76
C GLU A 434 -6.16 -4.84 -25.58
N PHE A 435 -4.86 -4.80 -25.85
CA PHE A 435 -3.84 -4.33 -24.93
C PHE A 435 -2.57 -3.89 -25.66
N ASP A 436 -1.71 -3.09 -25.02
CA ASP A 436 -0.45 -2.63 -25.60
C ASP A 436 0.65 -3.68 -25.38
N ALA A 437 0.87 -4.52 -26.39
CA ALA A 437 1.92 -5.53 -26.40
C ALA A 437 3.31 -4.99 -26.78
N ARG A 438 3.43 -3.70 -27.15
CA ARG A 438 4.70 -3.12 -27.61
C ARG A 438 5.78 -3.17 -26.54
N SER A 439 6.97 -3.59 -26.95
CA SER A 439 8.15 -3.49 -26.11
C SER A 439 8.57 -2.03 -25.87
N ALA A 440 9.40 -1.80 -24.85
CA ALA A 440 10.00 -0.48 -24.62
C ALA A 440 10.81 -0.02 -25.86
N ALA A 441 11.47 -0.95 -26.56
CA ALA A 441 12.21 -0.66 -27.79
C ALA A 441 11.29 -0.20 -28.94
N GLN A 442 10.13 -0.86 -29.13
CA GLN A 442 9.14 -0.42 -30.11
C GLN A 442 8.63 0.98 -29.79
N THR A 443 8.26 1.24 -28.53
CA THR A 443 7.78 2.57 -28.12
C THR A 443 8.85 3.66 -28.32
N ALA A 444 10.13 3.35 -28.03
CA ALA A 444 11.23 4.29 -28.26
C ALA A 444 11.43 4.58 -29.75
N LEU A 445 11.31 3.55 -30.60
CA LEU A 445 11.41 3.69 -32.04
C LEU A 445 10.26 4.51 -32.61
N ASP A 446 9.02 4.29 -32.14
CA ASP A 446 7.86 5.09 -32.55
C ASP A 446 8.06 6.56 -32.21
N ARG A 447 8.55 6.87 -31.01
CA ARG A 447 8.89 8.25 -30.61
C ARG A 447 10.00 8.85 -31.45
N LEU A 448 11.03 8.07 -31.80
CA LEU A 448 12.09 8.51 -32.73
C LEU A 448 11.53 8.86 -34.08
N VAL A 449 10.62 8.03 -34.61
CA VAL A 449 9.94 8.29 -35.91
C VAL A 449 9.12 9.58 -35.87
N GLU A 450 8.36 9.79 -34.81
CA GLU A 450 7.55 11.00 -34.63
C GLU A 450 8.44 12.25 -34.52
N ALA A 451 9.51 12.19 -33.73
CA ALA A 451 10.47 13.30 -33.58
C ALA A 451 11.16 13.60 -34.93
N ALA A 452 11.64 12.57 -35.63
CA ALA A 452 12.29 12.74 -36.92
C ALA A 452 11.35 13.35 -37.99
N LYS A 453 10.06 13.00 -37.98
CA LYS A 453 9.04 13.63 -38.84
C LYS A 453 8.77 15.08 -38.47
N ALA A 454 8.68 15.38 -37.17
CA ALA A 454 8.43 16.74 -36.71
C ALA A 454 9.59 17.72 -37.03
N GLU A 455 10.80 17.20 -37.17
CA GLU A 455 12.02 17.96 -37.47
C GLU A 455 12.44 17.88 -38.95
N ASP A 456 11.60 17.30 -39.82
CA ASP A 456 11.88 17.07 -41.27
C ASP A 456 13.17 16.24 -41.51
N LEU A 457 13.56 15.39 -40.56
CA LEU A 457 14.75 14.55 -40.62
C LEU A 457 14.44 13.09 -41.02
N TYR A 458 13.16 12.71 -41.09
CA TYR A 458 12.76 11.32 -41.32
C TYR A 458 13.40 10.70 -42.58
N ASP A 459 13.47 11.44 -43.69
CA ASP A 459 14.04 10.94 -44.93
C ASP A 459 15.53 10.65 -44.85
N ASN A 460 16.24 11.33 -43.93
CA ASN A 460 17.69 11.11 -43.69
C ASN A 460 17.96 9.78 -42.95
N PHE A 461 17.00 9.25 -42.18
CA PHE A 461 17.13 8.04 -41.36
C PHE A 461 16.17 6.93 -41.81
N LYS A 462 15.46 7.11 -42.88
CA LYS A 462 14.37 6.22 -43.31
C LYS A 462 14.80 4.77 -43.44
N VAL A 463 15.94 4.51 -44.04
CA VAL A 463 16.46 3.16 -44.29
C VAL A 463 16.80 2.46 -42.97
N GLU A 464 17.44 3.18 -42.06
CA GLU A 464 17.81 2.66 -40.72
C GLU A 464 16.55 2.44 -39.86
N ILE A 465 15.61 3.38 -39.90
CA ILE A 465 14.33 3.26 -39.16
C ILE A 465 13.55 2.04 -39.66
N GLU A 466 13.36 1.89 -40.97
CA GLU A 466 12.65 0.75 -41.57
C GLU A 466 13.34 -0.59 -41.25
N ALA A 467 14.67 -0.62 -41.25
CA ALA A 467 15.44 -1.79 -40.88
C ALA A 467 15.26 -2.15 -39.37
N LEU A 468 15.20 -1.15 -38.48
CA LEU A 468 14.92 -1.33 -37.07
C LEU A 468 13.47 -1.76 -36.86
N GLN A 469 12.50 -1.11 -37.51
CA GLN A 469 11.08 -1.47 -37.43
C GLN A 469 10.87 -2.94 -37.77
N LYS A 470 11.48 -3.41 -38.85
CA LYS A 470 11.40 -4.82 -39.27
C LYS A 470 11.94 -5.81 -38.25
N LYS A 471 12.90 -5.40 -37.43
CA LYS A 471 13.50 -6.25 -36.36
C LYS A 471 12.74 -6.19 -35.06
N VAL A 472 12.13 -5.06 -34.75
CA VAL A 472 11.50 -4.77 -33.46
C VAL A 472 9.99 -5.05 -33.47
N ASN A 473 9.33 -4.87 -34.63
CA ASN A 473 7.91 -5.17 -34.77
C ASN A 473 7.68 -6.68 -34.82
N MET A 474 7.08 -7.18 -33.78
CA MET A 474 6.66 -8.58 -33.65
C MET A 474 5.12 -8.62 -33.52
N GLU A 475 4.52 -9.68 -34.03
CA GLU A 475 3.12 -9.99 -33.77
C GLU A 475 2.88 -10.22 -32.28
N LYS A 476 1.68 -9.87 -31.78
CA LYS A 476 1.33 -10.04 -30.35
C LYS A 476 1.63 -11.47 -29.86
N ALA A 477 1.22 -12.48 -30.63
CA ALA A 477 1.43 -13.87 -30.28
C ALA A 477 2.92 -14.22 -30.13
N ASP A 478 3.79 -13.69 -31.01
CA ASP A 478 5.24 -13.98 -30.93
C ASP A 478 5.89 -13.29 -29.74
N ILE A 479 5.42 -12.09 -29.36
CA ILE A 479 5.86 -11.41 -28.14
C ILE A 479 5.50 -12.26 -26.90
N LEU A 480 4.25 -12.75 -26.85
CA LEU A 480 3.78 -13.59 -25.73
C LEU A 480 4.56 -14.90 -25.62
N ARG A 481 4.88 -15.55 -26.75
CA ARG A 481 5.74 -16.74 -26.75
C ARG A 481 7.16 -16.43 -26.27
N ALA A 482 7.74 -15.30 -26.73
CA ALA A 482 9.07 -14.86 -26.31
C ALA A 482 9.14 -14.50 -24.81
N LYS A 483 8.00 -14.09 -24.22
CA LYS A 483 7.87 -13.72 -22.81
C LYS A 483 7.27 -14.82 -21.94
N LYS A 484 7.21 -16.06 -22.43
CA LYS A 484 6.64 -17.20 -21.72
C LYS A 484 7.15 -17.35 -20.28
N ALA A 485 8.45 -17.21 -20.07
CA ALA A 485 9.04 -17.37 -18.73
C ALA A 485 8.50 -16.38 -17.69
N GLU A 486 8.11 -15.18 -18.12
CA GLU A 486 7.48 -14.16 -17.25
C GLU A 486 5.98 -14.38 -17.09
N ILE A 487 5.29 -14.82 -18.16
CA ILE A 487 3.83 -14.85 -18.26
C ILE A 487 3.25 -16.15 -17.73
N LEU A 488 3.86 -17.29 -18.04
CA LEU A 488 3.37 -18.62 -17.64
C LEU A 488 3.10 -18.73 -16.13
N PRO A 489 4.02 -18.29 -15.23
CA PRO A 489 3.77 -18.33 -13.79
C PRO A 489 2.53 -17.55 -13.38
N LEU A 490 2.28 -16.40 -14.00
CA LEU A 490 1.14 -15.55 -13.69
C LEU A 490 -0.18 -16.17 -14.15
N VAL A 491 -0.20 -16.78 -15.33
CA VAL A 491 -1.39 -17.50 -15.83
C VAL A 491 -1.73 -18.69 -14.93
N GLU A 492 -0.73 -19.49 -14.53
CA GLU A 492 -0.92 -20.61 -13.61
C GLU A 492 -1.47 -20.14 -12.26
N GLN A 493 -0.96 -19.05 -11.70
CA GLN A 493 -1.44 -18.46 -10.45
C GLN A 493 -2.92 -18.05 -10.55
N GLU A 494 -3.30 -17.33 -11.61
CA GLU A 494 -4.68 -16.89 -11.82
C GLU A 494 -5.63 -18.09 -11.97
N ILE A 495 -5.23 -19.13 -12.71
CA ILE A 495 -6.04 -20.35 -12.87
C ILE A 495 -6.21 -21.04 -11.51
N VAL A 496 -5.12 -21.26 -10.76
CA VAL A 496 -5.18 -21.95 -9.45
C VAL A 496 -6.04 -21.15 -8.46
N THR A 497 -5.99 -19.82 -8.50
CA THR A 497 -6.84 -18.95 -7.67
C THR A 497 -8.33 -19.20 -7.92
N CYS A 498 -8.75 -19.41 -9.16
CA CYS A 498 -10.14 -19.72 -9.49
C CYS A 498 -10.66 -21.04 -8.88
N TYR A 499 -9.79 -22.01 -8.61
CA TYR A 499 -10.19 -23.31 -8.05
C TYR A 499 -9.95 -23.44 -6.55
N TYR A 500 -8.88 -22.84 -6.04
CA TYR A 500 -8.36 -23.11 -4.69
C TYR A 500 -8.07 -21.87 -3.87
N PHE A 501 -8.55 -20.71 -4.30
CA PHE A 501 -8.33 -19.40 -3.70
C PHE A 501 -6.87 -18.91 -3.78
N ASN A 502 -6.69 -17.62 -3.54
CA ASN A 502 -5.38 -16.95 -3.66
C ASN A 502 -4.27 -17.65 -2.84
N ARG A 503 -4.59 -18.18 -1.66
CA ARG A 503 -3.61 -18.89 -0.83
C ARG A 503 -2.93 -20.05 -1.56
N ALA A 504 -3.63 -20.74 -2.45
CA ALA A 504 -3.08 -21.85 -3.21
C ALA A 504 -2.21 -21.43 -4.39
N SER A 505 -2.29 -20.17 -4.85
CA SER A 505 -1.45 -19.66 -5.93
C SER A 505 -0.03 -19.36 -5.48
N VAL A 506 0.18 -19.06 -4.17
CA VAL A 506 1.50 -18.71 -3.64
C VAL A 506 2.55 -19.82 -3.83
N PRO A 507 2.28 -21.12 -3.56
CA PRO A 507 3.21 -22.19 -3.91
C PRO A 507 3.61 -22.22 -5.40
N ILE A 508 2.69 -21.85 -6.29
CA ILE A 508 2.97 -21.72 -7.72
C ILE A 508 3.96 -20.57 -7.95
N ALA A 509 3.69 -19.38 -7.37
CA ALA A 509 4.59 -18.25 -7.46
C ALA A 509 6.00 -18.57 -6.96
N LEU A 510 6.11 -19.27 -5.82
CA LEU A 510 7.38 -19.64 -5.19
C LEU A 510 8.26 -20.57 -6.06
N ARG A 511 7.67 -21.38 -6.97
CA ARG A 511 8.45 -22.22 -7.91
C ARG A 511 9.31 -21.38 -8.84
N TYR A 512 8.82 -20.22 -9.23
CA TYR A 512 9.41 -19.33 -10.22
C TYR A 512 10.12 -18.13 -9.60
N ASP A 513 10.08 -17.96 -8.27
CA ASP A 513 10.70 -16.84 -7.57
C ASP A 513 12.22 -16.97 -7.53
N GLU A 514 12.87 -16.44 -8.58
CA GLU A 514 14.32 -16.44 -8.70
C GLU A 514 15.01 -15.59 -7.64
N GLN A 515 14.39 -14.45 -7.26
CA GLN A 515 14.93 -13.57 -6.23
C GLN A 515 14.98 -14.27 -4.87
N LEU A 516 13.88 -14.94 -4.48
CA LEU A 516 13.85 -15.71 -3.24
C LEU A 516 14.86 -16.86 -3.26
N ARG A 517 14.94 -17.60 -4.38
CA ARG A 517 15.88 -18.71 -4.55
C ARG A 517 17.31 -18.25 -4.36
N GLU A 518 17.71 -17.17 -5.05
CA GLU A 518 19.06 -16.60 -4.95
C GLU A 518 19.36 -16.09 -3.54
N ALA A 519 18.40 -15.40 -2.90
CA ALA A 519 18.54 -14.92 -1.53
C ALA A 519 18.78 -16.06 -0.55
N VAL A 520 17.99 -17.14 -0.64
CA VAL A 520 18.12 -18.34 0.20
C VAL A 520 19.45 -19.04 -0.05
N ASP A 521 19.85 -19.23 -1.29
CA ASP A 521 21.12 -19.89 -1.64
C ASP A 521 22.34 -19.11 -1.08
N LYS A 522 22.33 -17.77 -1.23
CA LYS A 522 23.37 -16.90 -0.63
C LYS A 522 23.35 -16.92 0.89
N TRP A 523 22.17 -16.99 1.51
CA TRP A 523 22.03 -17.08 2.97
C TRP A 523 22.55 -18.39 3.53
N LEU A 524 22.27 -19.51 2.87
CA LEU A 524 22.74 -20.83 3.29
C LEU A 524 24.25 -21.03 3.10
N ALA A 525 24.87 -20.25 2.22
CA ALA A 525 26.32 -20.28 1.96
C ALA A 525 27.15 -19.48 3.00
N LYS A 526 26.49 -18.62 3.83
CA LYS A 526 27.13 -17.88 4.93
C LYS A 526 27.22 -18.72 6.20
#